data_f6761113f2bcfe7d4931e0d4373ec0af
#
_entry.id   f6761113f2bcfe7d4931e0d4373ec0af
#
_cell.length_a   1.000
_cell.length_b   1.000
_cell.length_c   1.000
_cell.angle_alpha   90.00
_cell.angle_beta   90.00
_cell.angle_gamma   90.00
#
_symmetry.space_group_name_H-M   'P 1'
#
loop_
_entity.id
_entity.type
_entity.pdbx_description
1 polymer ?
#
loop_
_entity_poly.entity_id
_entity_poly.type
_entity_poly.pdbx_seq_one_letter_code
_entity_poly.pdbx_strand_id
1 'polypeptide(L)'
;MIEEIVKDLEDFDLGHTVVEVGAGYGNTTLLLLRRGLEVCAIDIDPGAISYLRSAFRDFVKAGLLKAILAPAESLPFRDGECDSAVSVAALHHIKNVAAALKEMERVAKRLVVVYDWTPESAGVTNPHSAWELEKKMREAVAVAEALGYTLVRESLWYRLTKRKS
;
A
#
# COMPACT_ATOMS: atom_id res chain seq x y z
N MET A 1 -0.08 -12.50 2.26
CA MET A 1 0.99 -11.60 2.73
C MET A 1 1.93 -12.41 3.62
N ILE A 2 3.22 -12.25 3.45
CA ILE A 2 4.20 -13.02 4.23
C ILE A 2 4.41 -12.41 5.61
N GLU A 3 4.73 -13.26 6.57
CA GLU A 3 4.89 -12.89 7.98
C GLU A 3 5.95 -11.80 8.20
N GLU A 4 7.04 -11.83 7.43
CA GLU A 4 8.11 -10.83 7.53
C GLU A 4 7.60 -9.41 7.28
N ILE A 5 6.75 -9.23 6.27
CA ILE A 5 6.14 -7.91 5.97
C ILE A 5 5.21 -7.49 7.10
N VAL A 6 4.43 -8.43 7.63
CA VAL A 6 3.52 -8.14 8.77
C VAL A 6 4.31 -7.62 9.97
N LYS A 7 5.38 -8.31 10.32
CA LYS A 7 6.24 -7.92 11.46
C LYS A 7 6.92 -6.57 11.22
N ASP A 8 7.41 -6.34 10.01
CA ASP A 8 8.07 -5.09 9.67
C ASP A 8 7.09 -3.91 9.76
N LEU A 9 5.87 -4.09 9.25
CA LEU A 9 4.83 -3.06 9.29
C LEU A 9 4.40 -2.72 10.73
N GLU A 10 4.41 -3.70 11.63
CA GLU A 10 4.07 -3.50 13.05
C GLU A 10 5.00 -2.51 13.75
N ASP A 11 6.24 -2.34 13.27
CA ASP A 11 7.21 -1.42 13.85
C ASP A 11 6.93 0.05 13.53
N PHE A 12 5.99 0.33 12.62
CA PHE A 12 5.65 1.70 12.23
C PHE A 12 4.46 2.23 13.01
N ASP A 13 4.60 3.45 13.53
CA ASP A 13 3.47 4.21 14.06
C ASP A 13 2.72 4.85 12.90
N LEU A 14 1.57 4.28 12.56
CA LEU A 14 0.74 4.73 11.43
C LEU A 14 -0.25 5.83 11.81
N GLY A 15 -0.28 6.23 13.09
CA GLY A 15 -1.24 7.21 13.57
C GLY A 15 -2.62 6.61 13.80
N HIS A 16 -3.67 7.31 13.40
CA HIS A 16 -5.07 6.89 13.59
C HIS A 16 -5.78 6.56 12.28
N THR A 17 -5.42 7.24 11.20
CA THR A 17 -6.08 7.12 9.89
C THR A 17 -5.06 6.72 8.83
N VAL A 18 -5.42 5.73 8.03
CA VAL A 18 -4.54 5.18 6.98
C VAL A 18 -5.29 5.11 5.67
N VAL A 19 -4.67 5.58 4.59
CA VAL A 19 -5.09 5.23 3.24
C VAL A 19 -4.27 4.03 2.79
N GLU A 20 -4.96 2.97 2.41
CA GLU A 20 -4.35 1.74 1.90
C GLU A 20 -4.56 1.67 0.39
N VAL A 21 -3.46 1.68 -0.36
CA VAL A 21 -3.49 1.68 -1.83
C VAL A 21 -3.26 0.27 -2.36
N GLY A 22 -4.18 -0.21 -3.19
CA GLY A 22 -4.14 -1.56 -3.72
C GLY A 22 -4.58 -2.60 -2.68
N ALA A 23 -5.71 -2.35 -2.03
CA ALA A 23 -6.18 -3.15 -0.91
C ALA A 23 -6.56 -4.59 -1.28
N GLY A 24 -6.92 -4.84 -2.55
CA GLY A 24 -7.34 -6.15 -3.01
C GLY A 24 -8.48 -6.71 -2.19
N TYR A 25 -8.34 -7.95 -1.74
CA TYR A 25 -9.39 -8.66 -0.99
C TYR A 25 -9.19 -8.59 0.53
N GLY A 26 -8.37 -7.65 1.01
CA GLY A 26 -8.42 -7.21 2.40
C GLY A 26 -7.46 -7.87 3.37
N ASN A 27 -6.42 -8.58 2.93
CA ASN A 27 -5.45 -9.19 3.84
C ASN A 27 -4.74 -8.13 4.72
N THR A 28 -4.22 -7.09 4.11
CA THR A 28 -3.60 -5.98 4.83
C THR A 28 -4.65 -5.11 5.50
N THR A 29 -5.79 -4.90 4.85
CA THR A 29 -6.91 -4.13 5.41
C THR A 29 -7.32 -4.65 6.78
N LEU A 30 -7.51 -5.97 6.90
CA LEU A 30 -7.90 -6.59 8.17
C LEU A 30 -6.84 -6.37 9.25
N LEU A 31 -5.58 -6.50 8.91
CA LEU A 31 -4.47 -6.27 9.82
C LEU A 31 -4.50 -4.84 10.38
N LEU A 32 -4.68 -3.85 9.51
CA LEU A 32 -4.75 -2.45 9.90
C LEU A 32 -5.97 -2.16 10.79
N LEU A 33 -7.13 -2.71 10.43
CA LEU A 33 -8.34 -2.57 11.24
C LEU A 33 -8.19 -3.20 12.64
N ARG A 34 -7.52 -4.35 12.73
CA ARG A 34 -7.24 -5.01 14.01
C ARG A 34 -6.28 -4.23 14.90
N ARG A 35 -5.49 -3.35 14.31
CA ARG A 35 -4.65 -2.40 15.07
C ARG A 35 -5.44 -1.23 15.63
N GLY A 36 -6.74 -1.14 15.34
CA GLY A 36 -7.59 -0.03 15.77
C GLY A 36 -7.53 1.19 14.88
N LEU A 37 -7.03 1.05 13.67
CA LEU A 37 -6.92 2.16 12.70
C LEU A 37 -8.23 2.34 11.92
N GLU A 38 -8.50 3.59 11.53
CA GLU A 38 -9.50 3.89 10.51
C GLU A 38 -8.82 3.76 9.15
N VAL A 39 -9.41 2.97 8.26
CA VAL A 39 -8.81 2.64 6.96
C VAL A 39 -9.68 3.12 5.81
N CYS A 40 -9.06 3.82 4.87
CA CYS A 40 -9.63 4.09 3.55
C CYS A 40 -8.92 3.15 2.56
N ALA A 41 -9.61 2.11 2.14
CA ALA A 41 -9.06 1.10 1.23
C ALA A 41 -9.37 1.49 -0.22
N ILE A 42 -8.32 1.58 -1.04
CA ILE A 42 -8.40 1.99 -2.44
C ILE A 42 -8.01 0.81 -3.34
N ASP A 43 -8.80 0.58 -4.36
CA ASP A 43 -8.47 -0.37 -5.42
C ASP A 43 -9.16 0.03 -6.73
N ILE A 44 -8.61 -0.39 -7.86
CA ILE A 44 -9.22 -0.17 -9.18
C ILE A 44 -10.13 -1.32 -9.60
N ASP A 45 -10.13 -2.41 -8.86
CA ASP A 45 -10.97 -3.57 -9.15
C ASP A 45 -12.33 -3.44 -8.45
N PRO A 46 -13.42 -3.29 -9.22
CA PRO A 46 -14.78 -3.22 -8.64
C PRO A 46 -15.12 -4.44 -7.81
N GLY A 47 -14.64 -5.62 -8.21
CA GLY A 47 -14.85 -6.88 -7.47
C GLY A 47 -14.20 -6.85 -6.09
N ALA A 48 -13.01 -6.31 -5.98
CA ALA A 48 -12.32 -6.14 -4.71
C ALA A 48 -13.07 -5.18 -3.79
N ILE A 49 -13.50 -4.04 -4.31
CA ILE A 49 -14.26 -3.05 -3.53
C ILE A 49 -15.59 -3.63 -3.05
N SER A 50 -16.31 -4.33 -3.91
CA SER A 50 -17.57 -5.01 -3.54
C SER A 50 -17.33 -6.04 -2.44
N TYR A 51 -16.27 -6.84 -2.56
CA TYR A 51 -15.90 -7.83 -1.56
C TYR A 51 -15.59 -7.18 -0.21
N LEU A 52 -14.77 -6.13 -0.19
CA LEU A 52 -14.42 -5.42 1.04
C LEU A 52 -15.65 -4.88 1.76
N ARG A 53 -16.55 -4.25 1.03
CA ARG A 53 -17.78 -3.70 1.60
C ARG A 53 -18.69 -4.77 2.19
N SER A 54 -18.72 -5.96 1.61
CA SER A 54 -19.53 -7.07 2.06
C SER A 54 -18.87 -7.86 3.19
N ALA A 55 -17.62 -8.28 3.00
CA ALA A 55 -16.89 -9.10 3.96
C ALA A 55 -16.57 -8.35 5.27
N PHE A 56 -16.33 -7.04 5.16
CA PHE A 56 -16.00 -6.19 6.31
C PHE A 56 -17.11 -5.20 6.66
N ARG A 57 -18.36 -5.56 6.40
CA ARG A 57 -19.50 -4.65 6.57
C ARG A 57 -19.64 -4.10 7.98
N ASP A 58 -19.25 -4.84 9.01
CA ASP A 58 -19.33 -4.37 10.40
C ASP A 58 -18.37 -3.20 10.62
N PHE A 59 -17.16 -3.26 10.06
CA PHE A 59 -16.21 -2.16 10.07
C PHE A 59 -16.73 -0.96 9.26
N VAL A 60 -17.36 -1.21 8.13
CA VAL A 60 -17.97 -0.15 7.30
C VAL A 60 -19.08 0.55 8.08
N LYS A 61 -19.97 -0.19 8.72
CA LYS A 61 -21.06 0.37 9.53
C LYS A 61 -20.55 1.16 10.72
N ALA A 62 -19.47 0.71 11.33
CA ALA A 62 -18.84 1.39 12.45
C ALA A 62 -18.06 2.67 12.04
N GLY A 63 -17.94 2.95 10.75
CA GLY A 63 -17.18 4.08 10.24
C GLY A 63 -15.66 3.88 10.26
N LEU A 64 -15.20 2.64 10.45
CA LEU A 64 -13.78 2.31 10.54
C LEU A 64 -13.16 1.93 9.19
N LEU A 65 -13.97 1.53 8.23
CA LEU A 65 -13.53 1.19 6.87
C LEU A 65 -14.36 1.92 5.83
N LYS A 66 -13.67 2.57 4.90
CA LYS A 66 -14.26 3.03 3.64
C LYS A 66 -13.52 2.34 2.51
N ALA A 67 -14.24 1.68 1.62
CA ALA A 67 -13.67 1.04 0.44
C ALA A 67 -14.09 1.85 -0.79
N ILE A 68 -13.13 2.38 -1.52
CA ILE A 68 -13.36 3.34 -2.59
C ILE A 68 -12.67 2.88 -3.88
N LEU A 69 -13.44 2.86 -4.97
CA LEU A 69 -12.93 2.56 -6.29
C LEU A 69 -12.21 3.79 -6.85
N ALA A 70 -10.89 3.72 -6.93
CA ALA A 70 -10.06 4.82 -7.46
C ALA A 70 -8.69 4.31 -7.89
N PRO A 71 -8.04 4.99 -8.84
CA PRO A 71 -6.66 4.67 -9.21
C PRO A 71 -5.68 5.23 -8.16
N ALA A 72 -4.57 4.53 -7.99
CA ALA A 72 -3.49 4.97 -7.10
C ALA A 72 -2.88 6.30 -7.54
N GLU A 73 -2.92 6.58 -8.84
CA GLU A 73 -2.34 7.78 -9.45
C GLU A 73 -3.16 9.05 -9.22
N SER A 74 -4.39 8.91 -8.73
CA SER A 74 -5.27 10.05 -8.43
C SER A 74 -6.19 9.68 -7.28
N LEU A 75 -5.76 9.96 -6.06
CA LEU A 75 -6.49 9.58 -4.85
C LEU A 75 -7.56 10.63 -4.50
N PRO A 76 -8.78 10.18 -4.14
CA PRO A 76 -9.92 11.08 -3.90
C PRO A 76 -9.89 11.67 -2.49
N PHE A 77 -8.76 12.19 -2.07
CA PHE A 77 -8.55 12.78 -0.75
C PHE A 77 -7.87 14.13 -0.86
N ARG A 78 -8.04 14.96 0.16
CA ARG A 78 -7.35 16.24 0.30
C ARG A 78 -5.90 16.01 0.73
N ASP A 79 -5.08 17.03 0.56
CA ASP A 79 -3.70 17.04 1.06
C ASP A 79 -3.71 16.78 2.57
N GLY A 80 -2.90 15.82 3.01
CA GLY A 80 -2.75 15.50 4.42
C GLY A 80 -4.02 15.00 5.12
N GLU A 81 -4.94 14.42 4.38
CA GLU A 81 -6.21 13.97 4.97
C GLU A 81 -6.04 12.76 5.90
N CYS A 82 -5.05 11.91 5.65
CA CYS A 82 -4.76 10.73 6.47
C CYS A 82 -3.40 10.86 7.16
N ASP A 83 -3.24 10.19 8.29
CA ASP A 83 -1.95 10.17 8.99
C ASP A 83 -0.87 9.47 8.18
N SER A 84 -1.21 8.34 7.58
CA SER A 84 -0.27 7.52 6.83
C SER A 84 -0.87 6.97 5.55
N ALA A 85 -0.01 6.63 4.60
CA ALA A 85 -0.36 5.90 3.38
C ALA A 85 0.45 4.61 3.34
N VAL A 86 -0.22 3.49 3.10
CA VAL A 86 0.37 2.15 3.07
C VAL A 86 -0.02 1.43 1.79
N SER A 87 0.93 0.72 1.19
CA SER A 87 0.66 -0.17 0.07
C SER A 87 1.47 -1.46 0.24
N VAL A 88 0.84 -2.61 0.07
CA VAL A 88 1.51 -3.91 0.21
C VAL A 88 1.21 -4.76 -1.02
N ALA A 89 2.27 -5.15 -1.73
CA ALA A 89 2.22 -6.06 -2.87
C ALA A 89 1.31 -5.56 -4.02
N ALA A 90 1.21 -4.25 -4.20
CA ALA A 90 0.35 -3.65 -5.22
C ALA A 90 1.13 -2.84 -6.26
N LEU A 91 2.31 -2.34 -5.91
CA LEU A 91 3.05 -1.37 -6.74
C LEU A 91 3.37 -1.93 -8.14
N HIS A 92 3.65 -3.22 -8.24
CA HIS A 92 3.97 -3.85 -9.52
C HIS A 92 2.79 -3.89 -10.51
N HIS A 93 1.57 -3.65 -10.05
CA HIS A 93 0.39 -3.51 -10.91
C HIS A 93 0.10 -2.06 -11.31
N ILE A 94 0.78 -1.09 -10.71
CA ILE A 94 0.51 0.33 -10.96
C ILE A 94 1.27 0.79 -12.21
N LYS A 95 0.59 1.43 -13.14
CA LYS A 95 1.18 1.89 -14.39
C LYS A 95 2.16 3.04 -14.17
N ASN A 96 1.75 4.06 -13.44
CA ASN A 96 2.57 5.24 -13.18
C ASN A 96 2.97 5.29 -11.71
N VAL A 97 4.10 4.68 -11.41
CA VAL A 97 4.64 4.60 -10.05
C VAL A 97 4.93 5.99 -9.49
N ALA A 98 5.49 6.88 -10.29
CA ALA A 98 5.79 8.24 -9.85
C ALA A 98 4.53 8.98 -9.38
N ALA A 99 3.47 8.92 -10.17
CA ALA A 99 2.20 9.55 -9.82
C ALA A 99 1.60 8.94 -8.54
N ALA A 100 1.66 7.60 -8.41
CA ALA A 100 1.14 6.91 -7.22
C ALA A 100 1.90 7.30 -5.96
N LEU A 101 3.22 7.29 -5.98
CA LEU A 101 4.02 7.67 -4.82
C LEU A 101 3.82 9.13 -4.44
N LYS A 102 3.70 10.03 -5.43
CA LYS A 102 3.40 11.45 -5.16
C LYS A 102 2.03 11.63 -4.52
N GLU A 103 1.02 10.86 -4.97
CA GLU A 103 -0.32 10.91 -4.39
C GLU A 103 -0.33 10.38 -2.97
N MET A 104 0.39 9.29 -2.69
CA MET A 104 0.53 8.78 -1.34
C MET A 104 1.17 9.81 -0.41
N GLU A 105 2.22 10.50 -0.88
CA GLU A 105 2.84 11.59 -0.12
C GLU A 105 1.87 12.75 0.12
N ARG A 106 1.11 13.11 -0.91
CA ARG A 106 0.18 14.24 -0.83
C ARG A 106 -0.88 14.02 0.25
N VAL A 107 -1.47 12.82 0.29
CA VAL A 107 -2.57 12.51 1.20
C VAL A 107 -2.12 12.14 2.61
N ALA A 108 -0.87 11.72 2.79
CA ALA A 108 -0.32 11.35 4.09
C ALA A 108 0.29 12.55 4.81
N LYS A 109 -0.09 12.76 6.07
CA LYS A 109 0.52 13.81 6.89
C LYS A 109 1.94 13.50 7.28
N ARG A 110 2.23 12.22 7.63
CA ARG A 110 3.44 11.88 8.36
C ARG A 110 4.29 10.80 7.71
N LEU A 111 3.67 9.78 7.11
CA LEU A 111 4.40 8.57 6.76
C LEU A 111 3.81 7.88 5.54
N VAL A 112 4.70 7.49 4.63
CA VAL A 112 4.37 6.59 3.51
C VAL A 112 5.21 5.33 3.65
N VAL A 113 4.58 4.15 3.63
CA VAL A 113 5.24 2.84 3.68
C VAL A 113 4.72 1.98 2.54
N VAL A 114 5.62 1.53 1.69
CA VAL A 114 5.28 0.70 0.52
C VAL A 114 6.12 -0.56 0.53
N TYR A 115 5.46 -1.71 0.39
CA TYR A 115 6.12 -3.00 0.22
C TYR A 115 5.78 -3.57 -1.14
N ASP A 116 6.76 -4.16 -1.80
CA ASP A 116 6.50 -4.93 -3.02
C ASP A 116 7.53 -6.06 -3.19
N TRP A 117 7.30 -6.88 -4.18
CA TRP A 117 8.05 -8.11 -4.41
C TRP A 117 9.35 -7.88 -5.17
N THR A 118 10.42 -8.52 -4.71
CA THR A 118 11.71 -8.58 -5.43
C THR A 118 11.62 -9.58 -6.57
N PRO A 119 12.55 -9.56 -7.55
CA PRO A 119 12.63 -10.60 -8.58
C PRO A 119 12.73 -12.02 -8.02
N GLU A 120 13.43 -12.17 -6.89
CA GLU A 120 13.64 -13.46 -6.22
C GLU A 120 12.35 -14.10 -5.69
N SER A 121 11.31 -13.30 -5.51
CA SER A 121 10.00 -13.77 -5.05
C SER A 121 9.21 -14.53 -6.14
N ALA A 122 9.61 -14.39 -7.40
CA ALA A 122 8.89 -14.96 -8.54
C ALA A 122 8.71 -16.48 -8.39
N GLY A 123 7.48 -16.95 -8.46
CA GLY A 123 7.14 -18.36 -8.27
C GLY A 123 7.19 -18.84 -6.82
N VAL A 124 7.56 -17.98 -5.88
CA VAL A 124 7.60 -18.31 -4.44
C VAL A 124 6.38 -17.72 -3.73
N THR A 125 6.18 -16.41 -3.84
CA THR A 125 5.07 -15.70 -3.19
C THR A 125 4.00 -15.22 -4.17
N ASN A 126 4.31 -15.22 -5.46
CA ASN A 126 3.42 -14.71 -6.50
C ASN A 126 3.72 -15.41 -7.84
N PRO A 127 2.79 -15.33 -8.82
CA PRO A 127 2.95 -15.99 -10.11
C PRO A 127 3.68 -15.15 -11.17
N HIS A 128 4.16 -13.95 -10.82
CA HIS A 128 4.81 -13.06 -11.77
C HIS A 128 6.20 -13.55 -12.15
N SER A 129 6.68 -13.16 -13.34
CA SER A 129 8.03 -13.49 -13.77
C SER A 129 9.06 -12.62 -13.05
N ALA A 130 10.25 -13.18 -12.85
CA ALA A 130 11.37 -12.43 -12.25
C ALA A 130 11.70 -11.18 -13.06
N TRP A 131 11.59 -11.26 -14.39
CA TRP A 131 11.88 -10.13 -15.29
C TRP A 131 10.88 -8.97 -15.09
N GLU A 132 9.59 -9.28 -14.98
CA GLU A 132 8.55 -8.28 -14.72
C GLU A 132 8.76 -7.58 -13.38
N LEU A 133 9.04 -8.35 -12.35
CA LEU A 133 9.27 -7.83 -11.00
C LEU A 133 10.55 -7.00 -10.93
N GLU A 134 11.61 -7.42 -11.61
CA GLU A 134 12.86 -6.65 -11.66
C GLU A 134 12.66 -5.31 -12.35
N LYS A 135 11.97 -5.31 -13.49
CA LYS A 135 11.67 -4.09 -14.23
C LYS A 135 10.89 -3.10 -13.37
N LYS A 136 9.84 -3.58 -12.71
CA LYS A 136 9.01 -2.74 -11.84
C LYS A 136 9.78 -2.26 -10.61
N MET A 137 10.59 -3.09 -10.00
CA MET A 137 11.41 -2.70 -8.85
C MET A 137 12.42 -1.62 -9.22
N ARG A 138 13.08 -1.73 -10.37
CA ARG A 138 14.01 -0.70 -10.85
C ARG A 138 13.31 0.64 -11.04
N GLU A 139 12.14 0.62 -11.67
CA GLU A 139 11.32 1.82 -11.85
C GLU A 139 10.94 2.44 -10.51
N ALA A 140 10.43 1.62 -9.59
CA ALA A 140 10.01 2.07 -8.27
C ALA A 140 11.16 2.65 -7.45
N VAL A 141 12.31 1.99 -7.45
CA VAL A 141 13.50 2.43 -6.72
C VAL A 141 14.03 3.75 -7.28
N ALA A 142 14.09 3.89 -8.60
CA ALA A 142 14.56 5.13 -9.23
C ALA A 142 13.65 6.32 -8.88
N VAL A 143 12.34 6.12 -8.95
CA VAL A 143 11.36 7.15 -8.58
C VAL A 143 11.46 7.49 -7.09
N ALA A 144 11.53 6.46 -6.24
CA ALA A 144 11.62 6.63 -4.80
C ALA A 144 12.88 7.39 -4.38
N GLU A 145 14.02 7.07 -4.96
CA GLU A 145 15.27 7.80 -4.71
C GLU A 145 15.14 9.27 -5.07
N ALA A 146 14.57 9.57 -6.25
CA ALA A 146 14.35 10.94 -6.70
C ALA A 146 13.39 11.71 -5.77
N LEU A 147 12.45 11.02 -5.13
CA LEU A 147 11.48 11.62 -4.21
C LEU A 147 11.95 11.62 -2.74
N GLY A 148 13.11 11.06 -2.45
CA GLY A 148 13.68 11.06 -1.09
C GLY A 148 13.21 9.93 -0.19
N TYR A 149 12.75 8.82 -0.75
CA TYR A 149 12.42 7.62 0.01
C TYR A 149 13.66 6.87 0.46
N THR A 150 13.53 6.16 1.57
CA THR A 150 14.52 5.20 2.04
C THR A 150 14.16 3.81 1.55
N LEU A 151 15.12 3.10 0.96
CA LEU A 151 14.96 1.73 0.48
C LEU A 151 15.54 0.75 1.48
N VAL A 152 14.76 -0.27 1.82
CA VAL A 152 15.24 -1.49 2.48
C VAL A 152 14.90 -2.65 1.57
N ARG A 153 15.89 -3.47 1.22
CA ARG A 153 15.69 -4.66 0.38
C ARG A 153 15.98 -5.91 1.16
N GLU A 154 14.99 -6.80 1.19
CA GLU A 154 15.11 -8.15 1.73
C GLU A 154 15.12 -9.18 0.60
N SER A 155 15.13 -10.46 0.95
CA SER A 155 15.20 -11.55 -0.03
C SER A 155 13.98 -11.54 -0.98
N LEU A 156 12.78 -11.59 -0.41
CA LEU A 156 11.53 -11.72 -1.19
C LEU A 156 10.76 -10.43 -1.39
N TRP A 157 11.12 -9.38 -0.65
CA TRP A 157 10.41 -8.10 -0.69
C TRP A 157 11.36 -6.92 -0.50
N TYR A 158 10.88 -5.76 -0.85
CA TYR A 158 11.56 -4.49 -0.53
C TYR A 158 10.56 -3.51 0.05
N ARG A 159 11.06 -2.50 0.75
CA ARG A 159 10.25 -1.47 1.37
C ARG A 159 10.78 -0.09 1.00
N LEU A 160 9.84 0.77 0.64
CA LEU A 160 10.09 2.20 0.41
C LEU A 160 9.38 2.97 1.53
N THR A 161 10.11 3.84 2.21
CA THR A 161 9.59 4.59 3.35
C THR A 161 9.95 6.05 3.22
N LYS A 162 8.97 6.92 3.47
CA LYS A 162 9.21 8.35 3.56
C LYS A 162 8.48 8.93 4.76
N ARG A 163 9.24 9.54 5.67
CA ARG A 163 8.67 10.31 6.76
C ARG A 163 8.57 11.77 6.33
N LYS A 164 7.41 12.36 6.56
CA LYS A 164 7.17 13.77 6.26
C LYS A 164 7.37 14.61 7.52
N SER A 165 8.00 15.71 7.34
CA SER A 165 8.25 16.66 8.42
C SER A 165 7.04 17.56 8.67
#